data_1300675f41273c6a8467d0d6b4b0da78
#
_entry.id   1300675f41273c6a8467d0d6b4b0da78
#
_cell.length_a   1.000
_cell.length_b   1.000
_cell.length_c   1.000
_cell.angle_alpha   90.00
_cell.angle_beta   90.00
_cell.angle_gamma   90.00
#
_symmetry.space_group_name_H-M   'P 1'
#
loop_
_entity.id
_entity.type
_entity.pdbx_description
1 polymer ?
#
loop_
_entity_poly.entity_id
_entity_poly.type
_entity_poly.pdbx_seq_one_letter_code
_entity_poly.pdbx_strand_id
1 'polypeptide(L)'
;EKITDAQGKVLFEAPPPEALTEANRTIPARNAFVMSSLLNEVTRSGTAARAQATLKRPDVYGKTGTTNDAVDAWFAGYQPSLATAVWVGSDKPRSLGGGESGGRIALPIWIDYMGAALKGTPVAQPPAAPEGLARRGEDWIYAEWQGSGSVAQISDQGGVQYAQTPGEALGEALSSFGAWLRGER
;
A
#
# COMPACT_ATOMS: atom_id res chain seq x y z
N GLU A 1 9.98 -11.97 -20.80
CA GLU A 1 9.20 -11.09 -21.69
C GLU A 1 9.76 -11.12 -23.09
N LYS A 2 8.89 -10.92 -24.09
CA LYS A 2 9.24 -11.08 -25.49
C LYS A 2 8.60 -9.96 -26.31
N ILE A 3 9.38 -9.32 -27.15
CA ILE A 3 8.90 -8.32 -28.11
C ILE A 3 9.02 -8.91 -29.51
N THR A 4 7.95 -8.87 -30.28
CA THR A 4 7.93 -9.35 -31.67
C THR A 4 7.48 -8.23 -32.60
N ASP A 5 7.90 -8.32 -33.87
CA ASP A 5 7.29 -7.51 -34.94
C ASP A 5 5.90 -8.04 -35.33
N ALA A 6 5.26 -7.36 -36.27
CA ALA A 6 3.94 -7.73 -36.78
C ALA A 6 3.90 -9.10 -37.51
N GLN A 7 5.05 -9.62 -37.92
CA GLN A 7 5.21 -10.92 -38.57
C GLN A 7 5.57 -12.02 -37.58
N GLY A 8 5.64 -11.69 -36.24
CA GLY A 8 5.95 -12.63 -35.18
C GLY A 8 7.44 -12.91 -34.96
N LYS A 9 8.35 -12.22 -35.70
CA LYS A 9 9.79 -12.33 -35.49
C LYS A 9 10.18 -11.72 -34.17
N VAL A 10 10.94 -12.44 -33.34
CA VAL A 10 11.44 -11.96 -32.05
C VAL A 10 12.46 -10.85 -32.30
N LEU A 11 12.16 -9.66 -31.75
CA LEU A 11 13.05 -8.50 -31.74
C LEU A 11 13.87 -8.44 -30.46
N PHE A 12 13.29 -8.89 -29.34
CA PHE A 12 13.93 -8.96 -28.05
C PHE A 12 13.28 -10.07 -27.22
N GLU A 13 14.09 -10.79 -26.46
CA GLU A 13 13.65 -11.75 -25.46
C GLU A 13 14.45 -11.53 -24.18
N ALA A 14 13.74 -11.20 -23.09
CA ALA A 14 14.37 -11.02 -21.79
C ALA A 14 14.92 -12.35 -21.28
N PRO A 15 16.11 -12.35 -20.65
CA PRO A 15 16.58 -13.55 -19.96
C PRO A 15 15.58 -13.96 -18.87
N PRO A 16 15.59 -15.24 -18.46
CA PRO A 16 14.81 -15.67 -17.32
C PRO A 16 15.10 -14.78 -16.10
N PRO A 17 14.07 -14.43 -15.31
CA PRO A 17 14.29 -13.62 -14.12
C PRO A 17 15.22 -14.36 -13.14
N GLU A 18 16.21 -13.66 -12.63
CA GLU A 18 17.06 -14.17 -11.56
C GLU A 18 16.25 -14.40 -10.29
N ALA A 19 16.69 -15.35 -9.45
CA ALA A 19 16.11 -15.55 -8.15
C ALA A 19 16.25 -14.27 -7.32
N LEU A 20 15.16 -13.87 -6.66
CA LEU A 20 15.14 -12.65 -5.85
C LEU A 20 16.05 -12.83 -4.62
N THR A 21 17.07 -11.99 -4.52
CA THR A 21 18.00 -11.91 -3.39
C THR A 21 17.98 -10.48 -2.82
N GLU A 22 18.48 -10.28 -1.62
CA GLU A 22 18.58 -8.92 -1.07
C GLU A 22 19.48 -8.01 -1.93
N ALA A 23 20.47 -8.58 -2.61
CA ALA A 23 21.38 -7.83 -3.47
C ALA A 23 20.73 -7.28 -4.75
N ASN A 24 19.72 -7.98 -5.31
CA ASN A 24 19.00 -7.56 -6.51
C ASN A 24 17.58 -7.01 -6.25
N ARG A 25 17.23 -6.77 -4.97
CA ARG A 25 15.98 -6.10 -4.61
C ARG A 25 16.07 -4.61 -4.88
N THR A 26 15.07 -4.07 -5.55
CA THR A 26 14.87 -2.61 -5.67
C THR A 26 14.32 -2.01 -4.38
N ILE A 27 13.49 -2.77 -3.65
CA ILE A 27 12.83 -2.34 -2.42
C ILE A 27 13.22 -3.32 -1.31
N PRO A 28 13.74 -2.85 -0.15
CA PRO A 28 14.05 -3.71 0.99
C PRO A 28 12.87 -4.61 1.38
N ALA A 29 13.14 -5.83 1.80
CA ALA A 29 12.11 -6.82 2.15
C ALA A 29 11.11 -6.28 3.19
N ARG A 30 11.61 -5.57 4.21
CA ARG A 30 10.75 -4.99 5.26
C ARG A 30 9.80 -3.92 4.74
N ASN A 31 10.23 -3.10 3.76
CA ASN A 31 9.36 -2.07 3.17
C ASN A 31 8.26 -2.72 2.32
N ALA A 32 8.63 -3.72 1.50
CA ALA A 32 7.66 -4.49 0.71
C ALA A 32 6.64 -5.20 1.60
N PHE A 33 7.08 -5.75 2.74
CA PHE A 33 6.21 -6.41 3.71
C PHE A 33 5.22 -5.44 4.35
N VAL A 34 5.69 -4.27 4.84
CA VAL A 34 4.81 -3.24 5.44
C VAL A 34 3.81 -2.74 4.41
N MET A 35 4.26 -2.45 3.17
CA MET A 35 3.35 -2.04 2.11
C MET A 35 2.30 -3.11 1.80
N SER A 36 2.69 -4.38 1.71
CA SER A 36 1.74 -5.48 1.52
C SER A 36 0.74 -5.58 2.67
N SER A 37 1.18 -5.40 3.92
CA SER A 37 0.28 -5.37 5.07
C SER A 37 -0.77 -4.26 4.95
N LEU A 38 -0.35 -3.05 4.55
CA LEU A 38 -1.27 -1.93 4.31
C LEU A 38 -2.26 -2.22 3.17
N LEU A 39 -1.79 -2.80 2.07
CA LEU A 39 -2.64 -3.16 0.93
C LEU A 39 -3.62 -4.30 1.27
N ASN A 40 -3.24 -5.22 2.16
CA ASN A 40 -4.13 -6.24 2.69
C ASN A 40 -5.23 -5.62 3.57
N GLU A 41 -4.87 -4.66 4.42
CA GLU A 41 -5.84 -3.94 5.24
C GLU A 41 -6.88 -3.21 4.40
N VAL A 42 -6.48 -2.58 3.29
CA VAL A 42 -7.41 -1.93 2.35
C VAL A 42 -8.46 -2.89 1.82
N THR A 43 -8.07 -4.16 1.55
CA THR A 43 -8.98 -5.19 1.05
C THR A 43 -9.74 -5.92 2.15
N ARG A 44 -9.29 -5.85 3.40
CA ARG A 44 -9.91 -6.45 4.58
C ARG A 44 -11.00 -5.55 5.17
N SER A 45 -10.69 -4.29 5.42
CA SER A 45 -11.57 -3.34 6.15
C SER A 45 -11.63 -1.94 5.52
N GLY A 46 -10.76 -1.62 4.55
CA GLY A 46 -10.68 -0.32 3.91
C GLY A 46 -11.62 -0.15 2.70
N THR A 47 -11.22 0.74 1.79
CA THR A 47 -12.02 1.12 0.61
C THR A 47 -12.31 -0.03 -0.36
N ALA A 48 -11.62 -1.16 -0.23
CA ALA A 48 -11.80 -2.37 -1.03
C ALA A 48 -12.22 -3.60 -0.18
N ALA A 49 -12.82 -3.41 0.99
CA ALA A 49 -13.23 -4.50 1.90
C ALA A 49 -14.12 -5.55 1.21
N ARG A 50 -14.86 -5.15 0.19
CA ARG A 50 -15.65 -6.06 -0.65
C ARG A 50 -14.81 -7.16 -1.31
N ALA A 51 -13.52 -6.92 -1.59
CA ALA A 51 -12.65 -7.91 -2.24
C ALA A 51 -12.52 -9.19 -1.41
N GLN A 52 -12.04 -9.10 -0.16
CA GLN A 52 -11.91 -10.27 0.71
C GLN A 52 -13.28 -10.87 1.06
N ALA A 53 -14.28 -10.05 1.31
CA ALA A 53 -15.62 -10.49 1.66
C ALA A 53 -16.26 -11.34 0.54
N THR A 54 -16.09 -10.93 -0.72
CA THR A 54 -16.68 -11.63 -1.88
C THR A 54 -15.86 -12.86 -2.28
N LEU A 55 -14.55 -12.72 -2.40
CA LEU A 55 -13.65 -13.80 -2.80
C LEU A 55 -13.46 -14.84 -1.69
N LYS A 56 -13.75 -14.47 -0.44
CA LYS A 56 -13.47 -15.28 0.78
C LYS A 56 -11.98 -15.68 0.84
N ARG A 57 -11.11 -14.75 0.49
CA ARG A 57 -9.66 -14.93 0.41
C ARG A 57 -8.94 -13.81 1.17
N PRO A 58 -8.22 -14.15 2.26
CA PRO A 58 -7.43 -13.17 3.02
C PRO A 58 -6.10 -12.82 2.33
N ASP A 59 -5.68 -13.58 1.32
CA ASP A 59 -4.42 -13.44 0.60
C ASP A 59 -4.52 -12.54 -0.64
N VAL A 60 -5.45 -11.59 -0.63
CA VAL A 60 -5.57 -10.56 -1.66
C VAL A 60 -5.21 -9.17 -1.12
N TYR A 61 -4.58 -8.39 -1.97
CA TYR A 61 -3.96 -7.12 -1.68
C TYR A 61 -4.35 -6.13 -2.75
N GLY A 62 -4.52 -4.85 -2.44
CA GLY A 62 -4.80 -3.89 -3.50
C GLY A 62 -5.24 -2.52 -3.03
N LYS A 63 -5.36 -1.60 -4.00
CA LYS A 63 -5.74 -0.21 -3.76
C LYS A 63 -6.63 0.32 -4.87
N THR A 64 -7.67 1.05 -4.48
CA THR A 64 -8.51 1.84 -5.37
C THR A 64 -7.80 3.12 -5.79
N GLY A 65 -8.04 3.57 -7.02
CA GLY A 65 -7.65 4.90 -7.51
C GLY A 65 -8.85 5.58 -8.15
N THR A 66 -8.96 6.87 -7.96
CA THR A 66 -9.99 7.71 -8.59
C THR A 66 -9.35 9.06 -8.86
N THR A 67 -9.43 9.54 -10.10
CA THR A 67 -8.99 10.88 -10.44
C THR A 67 -10.01 11.92 -10.00
N ASN A 68 -9.59 13.20 -9.95
CA ASN A 68 -10.50 14.29 -9.69
C ASN A 68 -11.67 14.25 -10.70
N ASP A 69 -12.85 14.66 -10.27
CA ASP A 69 -14.08 14.66 -11.07
C ASP A 69 -14.52 13.27 -11.59
N ALA A 70 -13.97 12.18 -11.02
CA ALA A 70 -14.26 10.80 -11.40
C ALA A 70 -14.11 10.56 -12.92
N VAL A 71 -13.02 11.04 -13.51
CA VAL A 71 -12.70 10.83 -14.94
C VAL A 71 -12.17 9.43 -15.17
N ASP A 72 -11.33 8.95 -14.25
CA ASP A 72 -10.77 7.60 -14.29
C ASP A 72 -10.99 6.88 -12.97
N ALA A 73 -11.35 5.62 -13.06
CA ALA A 73 -11.51 4.71 -11.95
C ALA A 73 -10.54 3.53 -12.09
N TRP A 74 -9.75 3.30 -11.06
CA TRP A 74 -8.73 2.27 -11.02
C TRP A 74 -8.91 1.33 -9.85
N PHE A 75 -8.56 0.08 -10.05
CA PHE A 75 -8.18 -0.84 -9.00
C PHE A 75 -6.95 -1.64 -9.42
N ALA A 76 -5.88 -1.55 -8.64
CA ALA A 76 -4.71 -2.39 -8.80
C ALA A 76 -4.57 -3.30 -7.59
N GLY A 77 -4.45 -4.59 -7.83
CA GLY A 77 -4.35 -5.56 -6.75
C GLY A 77 -3.70 -6.87 -7.20
N TYR A 78 -3.35 -7.69 -6.23
CA TYR A 78 -2.67 -8.95 -6.48
C TYR A 78 -3.01 -10.01 -5.43
N GLN A 79 -2.72 -11.23 -5.78
CA GLN A 79 -2.52 -12.40 -4.93
C GLN A 79 -1.10 -12.89 -5.22
N PRO A 80 -0.38 -13.59 -4.35
CA PRO A 80 1.04 -13.90 -4.55
C PRO A 80 1.45 -14.49 -5.91
N SER A 81 0.52 -15.13 -6.63
CA SER A 81 0.79 -15.70 -7.96
C SER A 81 0.27 -14.86 -9.14
N LEU A 82 -0.55 -13.84 -8.89
CA LEU A 82 -1.24 -13.09 -9.94
C LEU A 82 -1.47 -11.63 -9.55
N ALA A 83 -1.01 -10.71 -10.38
CA ALA A 83 -1.28 -9.28 -10.25
C ALA A 83 -2.18 -8.82 -11.40
N THR A 84 -3.15 -7.96 -11.11
CA THR A 84 -4.11 -7.43 -12.08
C THR A 84 -4.44 -5.98 -11.77
N ALA A 85 -4.47 -5.16 -12.81
CA ALA A 85 -4.97 -3.79 -12.74
C ALA A 85 -6.19 -3.65 -13.64
N VAL A 86 -7.20 -2.97 -13.14
CA VAL A 86 -8.41 -2.60 -13.89
C VAL A 86 -8.48 -1.09 -13.99
N TRP A 87 -8.65 -0.60 -15.18
CA TRP A 87 -8.93 0.79 -15.49
C TRP A 87 -10.27 0.93 -16.20
N VAL A 88 -11.04 1.90 -15.77
CA VAL A 88 -12.27 2.31 -16.43
C VAL A 88 -12.20 3.82 -16.65
N GLY A 89 -12.30 4.22 -17.89
CA GLY A 89 -12.16 5.61 -18.32
C GLY A 89 -12.57 5.80 -19.76
N SER A 90 -12.26 6.97 -20.32
CA SER A 90 -12.54 7.31 -21.72
C SER A 90 -11.32 7.98 -22.33
N ASP A 91 -11.02 7.66 -23.61
CA ASP A 91 -9.93 8.30 -24.38
C ASP A 91 -10.09 9.83 -24.46
N LYS A 92 -11.31 10.30 -24.45
CA LYS A 92 -11.62 11.72 -24.27
C LYS A 92 -12.05 11.93 -22.82
N PRO A 93 -11.22 12.61 -22.00
CA PRO A 93 -11.53 12.81 -20.58
C PRO A 93 -12.94 13.35 -20.37
N ARG A 94 -13.75 12.59 -19.65
CA ARG A 94 -15.11 12.98 -19.24
C ARG A 94 -15.45 12.27 -17.95
N SER A 95 -16.23 12.92 -17.10
CA SER A 95 -16.70 12.30 -15.87
C SER A 95 -17.45 11.00 -16.12
N LEU A 96 -17.15 9.98 -15.32
CA LEU A 96 -17.89 8.71 -15.32
C LEU A 96 -19.25 8.81 -14.64
N GLY A 97 -19.50 9.93 -13.95
CA GLY A 97 -20.75 10.19 -13.23
C GLY A 97 -20.54 10.58 -11.78
N GLY A 98 -21.53 11.24 -11.19
CA GLY A 98 -21.46 11.66 -9.79
C GLY A 98 -21.43 10.47 -8.83
N GLY A 99 -20.40 10.44 -7.99
CA GLY A 99 -20.18 9.39 -6.98
C GLY A 99 -19.55 8.11 -7.50
N GLU A 100 -19.10 8.07 -8.76
CA GLU A 100 -18.36 6.95 -9.29
C GLU A 100 -16.90 6.97 -8.83
N SER A 101 -16.35 5.78 -8.56
CA SER A 101 -14.99 5.64 -8.03
C SER A 101 -14.40 4.29 -8.38
N GLY A 102 -13.08 4.14 -8.17
CA GLY A 102 -12.40 2.86 -8.34
C GLY A 102 -13.04 1.73 -7.52
N GLY A 103 -13.51 2.02 -6.32
CA GLY A 103 -14.21 1.05 -5.46
C GLY A 103 -15.59 0.64 -5.97
N ARG A 104 -16.26 1.50 -6.74
CA ARG A 104 -17.60 1.24 -7.26
C ARG A 104 -17.59 0.60 -8.65
N ILE A 105 -16.65 0.97 -9.51
CA ILE A 105 -16.61 0.51 -10.91
C ILE A 105 -15.48 -0.49 -11.14
N ALA A 106 -14.23 -0.15 -10.85
CA ALA A 106 -13.08 -0.99 -11.18
C ALA A 106 -12.95 -2.20 -10.26
N LEU A 107 -13.21 -2.04 -8.97
CA LEU A 107 -13.10 -3.13 -7.99
C LEU A 107 -14.04 -4.32 -8.28
N PRO A 108 -15.33 -4.16 -8.63
CA PRO A 108 -16.17 -5.28 -9.00
C PRO A 108 -15.62 -6.09 -10.17
N ILE A 109 -15.14 -5.44 -11.21
CA ILE A 109 -14.54 -6.08 -12.39
C ILE A 109 -13.30 -6.90 -11.97
N TRP A 110 -12.46 -6.31 -11.11
CA TRP A 110 -11.29 -6.99 -10.56
C TRP A 110 -11.67 -8.22 -9.74
N ILE A 111 -12.72 -8.12 -8.91
CA ILE A 111 -13.22 -9.24 -8.09
C ILE A 111 -13.70 -10.39 -8.98
N ASP A 112 -14.48 -10.09 -10.02
CA ASP A 112 -14.99 -11.09 -10.94
C ASP A 112 -13.86 -11.79 -11.70
N TYR A 113 -12.90 -11.03 -12.20
CA TYR A 113 -11.71 -11.57 -12.85
C TYR A 113 -10.89 -12.46 -11.91
N MET A 114 -10.54 -11.96 -10.73
CA MET A 114 -9.73 -12.71 -9.76
C MET A 114 -10.47 -13.95 -9.23
N GLY A 115 -11.79 -13.88 -9.07
CA GLY A 115 -12.60 -15.02 -8.69
C GLY A 115 -12.54 -16.16 -9.70
N ALA A 116 -12.52 -15.82 -10.99
CA ALA A 116 -12.34 -16.81 -12.06
C ALA A 116 -10.89 -17.31 -12.15
N ALA A 117 -9.93 -16.40 -12.16
CA ALA A 117 -8.51 -16.70 -12.37
C ALA A 117 -7.89 -17.50 -11.20
N LEU A 118 -8.35 -17.28 -9.97
CA LEU A 118 -7.87 -18.00 -8.78
C LEU A 118 -8.67 -19.27 -8.45
N LYS A 119 -9.58 -19.68 -9.33
CA LYS A 119 -10.35 -20.91 -9.12
C LYS A 119 -9.41 -22.12 -9.05
N GLY A 120 -9.47 -22.85 -7.94
CA GLY A 120 -8.58 -24.00 -7.70
C GLY A 120 -7.20 -23.64 -7.17
N THR A 121 -6.84 -22.35 -7.09
CA THR A 121 -5.59 -21.92 -6.48
C THR A 121 -5.72 -21.92 -4.95
N PRO A 122 -4.85 -22.61 -4.22
CA PRO A 122 -4.87 -22.60 -2.76
C PRO A 122 -4.70 -21.17 -2.19
N VAL A 123 -5.30 -20.93 -1.02
CA VAL A 123 -5.06 -19.70 -0.28
C VAL A 123 -3.61 -19.68 0.19
N ALA A 124 -2.89 -18.63 -0.16
CA ALA A 124 -1.51 -18.47 0.25
C ALA A 124 -1.41 -18.08 1.74
N GLN A 125 -0.43 -18.65 2.42
CA GLN A 125 -0.13 -18.24 3.78
C GLN A 125 0.58 -16.87 3.78
N PRO A 126 0.30 -16.00 4.76
CA PRO A 126 1.05 -14.75 4.90
C PRO A 126 2.55 -15.03 5.04
N PRO A 127 3.41 -14.26 4.38
CA PRO A 127 4.84 -14.42 4.54
C PRO A 127 5.26 -14.10 6.00
N ALA A 128 6.35 -14.73 6.45
CA ALA A 128 6.95 -14.37 7.73
C ALA A 128 7.46 -12.92 7.67
N ALA A 129 7.33 -12.19 8.79
CA ALA A 129 7.83 -10.84 8.86
C ALA A 129 9.37 -10.85 8.77
N PRO A 130 9.97 -10.03 7.88
CA PRO A 130 11.40 -9.84 7.83
C PRO A 130 11.96 -9.25 9.13
N GLU A 131 13.28 -9.41 9.31
CA GLU A 131 14.00 -8.75 10.41
C GLU A 131 13.83 -7.22 10.36
N GLY A 132 13.93 -6.55 11.51
CA GLY A 132 13.79 -5.10 11.63
C GLY A 132 12.36 -4.61 11.64
N LEU A 133 11.38 -5.48 11.82
CA LEU A 133 9.97 -5.13 12.06
C LEU A 133 9.51 -5.56 13.43
N ALA A 134 8.59 -4.79 14.01
CA ALA A 134 7.95 -5.07 15.28
C ALA A 134 6.43 -4.88 15.17
N ARG A 135 5.69 -5.54 16.05
CA ARG A 135 4.23 -5.34 16.18
C ARG A 135 3.92 -4.21 17.14
N ARG A 136 2.99 -3.35 16.73
CA ARG A 136 2.36 -2.35 17.59
C ARG A 136 0.84 -2.49 17.46
N GLY A 137 0.25 -3.25 18.36
CA GLY A 137 -1.15 -3.68 18.20
C GLY A 137 -1.31 -4.59 16.98
N GLU A 138 -2.19 -4.25 16.06
CA GLU A 138 -2.39 -4.97 14.80
C GLU A 138 -1.43 -4.52 13.68
N ASP A 139 -0.74 -3.41 13.85
CA ASP A 139 0.11 -2.79 12.83
C ASP A 139 1.56 -3.28 12.90
N TRP A 140 2.26 -3.15 11.77
CA TRP A 140 3.69 -3.36 11.65
C TRP A 140 4.42 -2.04 11.60
N ILE A 141 5.45 -1.90 12.43
CA ILE A 141 6.35 -0.75 12.48
C ILE A 141 7.78 -1.19 12.31
N TYR A 142 8.67 -0.28 11.92
CA TYR A 142 10.09 -0.55 11.96
C TYR A 142 10.57 -0.65 13.42
N ALA A 143 11.39 -1.67 13.72
CA ALA A 143 11.80 -1.98 15.09
C ALA A 143 12.58 -0.83 15.75
N GLU A 144 13.33 -0.06 14.98
CA GLU A 144 14.06 1.11 15.43
C GLU A 144 13.16 2.24 15.99
N TRP A 145 11.86 2.17 15.70
CA TRP A 145 10.89 3.17 16.16
C TRP A 145 9.95 2.64 17.24
N GLN A 146 10.23 1.47 17.76
CA GLN A 146 9.37 0.82 18.75
C GLN A 146 9.27 1.58 20.07
N GLY A 147 10.31 2.33 20.47
CA GLY A 147 10.36 3.12 21.71
C GLY A 147 10.06 4.60 21.55
N SER A 148 9.95 5.09 20.31
CA SER A 148 9.65 6.50 20.02
C SER A 148 8.15 6.72 19.94
N GLY A 149 7.68 7.90 20.33
CA GLY A 149 6.31 8.35 20.12
C GLY A 149 5.91 8.25 18.63
N SER A 150 4.65 8.46 18.35
CA SER A 150 4.17 8.47 16.96
C SER A 150 4.91 9.52 16.15
N VAL A 151 5.35 9.17 14.93
CA VAL A 151 5.90 10.16 13.98
C VAL A 151 4.77 11.10 13.59
N ALA A 152 4.90 12.38 13.96
CA ALA A 152 3.89 13.39 13.64
C ALA A 152 4.14 13.99 12.25
N GLN A 153 5.41 14.13 11.85
CA GLN A 153 5.77 14.76 10.57
C GLN A 153 7.17 14.33 10.13
N ILE A 154 7.33 14.18 8.82
CA ILE A 154 8.63 14.02 8.16
C ILE A 154 8.90 15.32 7.41
N SER A 155 10.02 15.98 7.69
CA SER A 155 10.41 17.18 6.95
C SER A 155 10.96 16.83 5.57
N ASP A 156 10.88 17.76 4.62
CA ASP A 156 11.42 17.63 3.25
C ASP A 156 12.94 17.37 3.22
N GLN A 157 13.64 17.64 4.31
CA GLN A 157 15.07 17.38 4.48
C GLN A 157 15.38 16.05 5.19
N GLY A 158 14.37 15.18 5.36
CA GLY A 158 14.53 13.87 6.00
C GLY A 158 14.54 13.90 7.53
N GLY A 159 14.32 15.07 8.15
CA GLY A 159 14.12 15.18 9.60
C GLY A 159 12.77 14.60 10.01
N VAL A 160 12.74 13.81 11.08
CA VAL A 160 11.52 13.20 11.63
C VAL A 160 11.13 13.96 12.89
N GLN A 161 9.93 14.52 12.91
CA GLN A 161 9.30 14.99 14.14
C GLN A 161 8.41 13.91 14.72
N TYR A 162 8.66 13.55 15.95
CA TYR A 162 7.81 12.63 16.70
C TYR A 162 6.64 13.38 17.33
N ALA A 163 5.48 12.76 17.38
CA ALA A 163 4.36 13.31 18.15
C ALA A 163 4.77 13.30 19.64
N GLN A 164 4.68 14.46 20.28
CA GLN A 164 4.89 14.56 21.70
C GLN A 164 3.85 13.72 22.44
N THR A 165 4.29 12.94 23.41
CA THR A 165 3.37 12.32 24.34
C THR A 165 2.68 13.42 25.15
N PRO A 166 1.45 13.21 25.67
CA PRO A 166 0.79 14.19 26.54
C PRO A 166 1.65 14.65 27.73
N GLY A 167 2.52 13.77 28.24
CA GLY A 167 3.46 14.10 29.32
C GLY A 167 4.60 15.01 28.86
N GLU A 168 5.16 14.78 27.67
CA GLU A 168 6.22 15.63 27.10
C GLU A 168 5.68 17.02 26.72
N ALA A 169 4.50 17.07 26.11
CA ALA A 169 3.84 18.33 25.79
C ALA A 169 3.53 19.15 27.07
N LEU A 170 3.12 18.51 28.13
CA LEU A 170 2.91 19.16 29.43
C LEU A 170 4.22 19.63 30.06
N GLY A 171 5.28 18.81 29.96
CA GLY A 171 6.63 19.15 30.45
C GLY A 171 7.22 20.36 29.74
N GLU A 172 7.10 20.46 28.42
CA GLU A 172 7.54 21.62 27.63
C GLU A 172 6.70 22.87 27.96
N ALA A 173 5.39 22.73 28.08
CA ALA A 173 4.51 23.84 28.46
C ALA A 173 4.87 24.39 29.83
N LEU A 174 5.11 23.52 30.84
CA LEU A 174 5.54 23.92 32.18
C LEU A 174 6.94 24.55 32.16
N SER A 175 7.86 24.03 31.39
CA SER A 175 9.20 24.59 31.22
C SER A 175 9.16 25.98 30.57
N SER A 176 8.38 26.14 29.52
CA SER A 176 8.18 27.44 28.85
C SER A 176 7.49 28.46 29.78
N PHE A 177 6.51 28.04 30.54
CA PHE A 177 5.86 28.88 31.56
C PHE A 177 6.83 29.28 32.66
N GLY A 178 7.67 28.35 33.11
CA GLY A 178 8.73 28.63 34.10
C GLY A 178 9.77 29.65 33.58
N ALA A 179 10.20 29.53 32.32
CA ALA A 179 11.10 30.47 31.67
C ALA A 179 10.47 31.87 31.54
N TRP A 180 9.18 31.92 31.16
CA TRP A 180 8.42 33.18 31.12
C TRP A 180 8.34 33.90 32.48
N LEU A 181 8.08 33.13 33.54
CA LEU A 181 8.04 33.67 34.91
C LEU A 181 9.42 34.22 35.37
N ARG A 182 10.53 33.68 34.87
CA ARG A 182 11.89 34.16 35.16
C ARG A 182 12.35 35.31 34.25
N GLY A 183 11.52 35.70 33.27
CA GLY A 183 11.86 36.79 32.34
C GLY A 183 12.91 36.39 31.30
N GLU A 184 13.15 35.11 31.12
CA GLU A 184 14.06 34.58 30.09
C GLU A 184 13.31 34.56 28.75
N ARG A 185 13.74 35.40 27.79
CA ARG A 185 13.20 35.44 26.41
C ARG A 185 14.19 34.83 25.44
#